data_ee7534e15602107dbe40448236f0ff10
#
_entry.id   ee7534e15602107dbe40448236f0ff10
#
_cell.length_a   1.000
_cell.length_b   1.000
_cell.length_c   1.000
_cell.angle_alpha   90.00
_cell.angle_beta   90.00
_cell.angle_gamma   90.00
#
_symmetry.space_group_name_H-M   'P 1'
#
loop_
_entity.id
_entity.type
_entity.pdbx_description
1 polymer ?
#
loop_
_entity_poly.entity_id
_entity_poly.type
_entity_poly.pdbx_seq_one_letter_code
_entity_poly.pdbx_strand_id
1 'polypeptide(L)'
;GPISVGAENLTYTVTIGSVNGTNIFVIDGVNNPRLRMIEGSTYNFSNPGYSSHPISFINASSGAAYTTGVTDNQSSTGIITIVVAASAPQLRYKCTTHGNDMGNLIDIEASAGSLAVHGTLVIV
;
A
#
# COMPACT_ATOMS: atom_id res chain seq x y z
N GLY A 1 3.29 28.61 6.17
CA GLY A 1 3.02 27.49 6.98
C GLY A 1 3.85 26.32 6.61
N PRO A 2 3.70 25.31 7.35
CA PRO A 2 4.49 24.17 7.10
C PRO A 2 4.09 23.56 5.83
N ILE A 3 5.04 23.07 5.21
CA ILE A 3 4.78 22.34 4.13
C ILE A 3 4.41 21.07 4.57
N SER A 4 3.40 20.61 4.12
CA SER A 4 2.92 19.46 4.63
C SER A 4 3.06 18.36 3.70
N VAL A 5 3.64 17.33 4.14
CA VAL A 5 3.47 16.08 3.55
C VAL A 5 2.51 15.41 4.47
N GLY A 6 1.40 15.97 4.67
CA GLY A 6 0.42 15.43 5.58
C GLY A 6 -0.27 14.22 5.01
N ALA A 7 -1.23 13.72 5.75
CA ALA A 7 -2.00 12.56 5.33
C ALA A 7 -2.69 12.81 3.99
N GLU A 8 -2.77 11.79 3.19
CA GLU A 8 -3.42 11.82 1.89
C GLU A 8 -4.46 10.70 1.80
N ASN A 9 -5.34 10.81 0.85
CA ASN A 9 -6.33 9.77 0.56
C ASN A 9 -6.27 9.54 -0.95
N LEU A 10 -5.69 8.42 -1.34
CA LEU A 10 -5.49 8.10 -2.75
C LEU A 10 -6.22 6.82 -3.12
N THR A 11 -6.60 6.71 -4.37
CA THR A 11 -7.17 5.49 -4.91
C THR A 11 -6.29 5.02 -6.06
N TYR A 12 -5.77 3.81 -5.94
CA TYR A 12 -5.03 3.16 -7.00
C TYR A 12 -5.98 2.36 -7.86
N THR A 13 -5.82 2.45 -9.18
CA THR A 13 -6.55 1.61 -10.11
C THR A 13 -5.71 0.39 -10.42
N VAL A 14 -6.21 -0.78 -10.09
CA VAL A 14 -5.48 -2.03 -10.24
C VAL A 14 -6.07 -2.85 -11.37
N THR A 15 -5.21 -3.28 -12.27
CA THR A 15 -5.59 -4.23 -13.32
C THR A 15 -4.60 -5.39 -13.28
N ILE A 16 -4.89 -6.44 -14.04
CA ILE A 16 -4.06 -7.63 -14.07
C ILE A 16 -3.30 -7.65 -15.38
N GLY A 17 -2.01 -7.88 -15.30
CA GLY A 17 -1.15 -8.00 -16.46
C GLY A 17 -0.32 -9.27 -16.40
N SER A 18 0.57 -9.43 -17.36
CA SER A 18 1.46 -10.58 -17.43
C SER A 18 2.79 -10.16 -18.03
N VAL A 19 3.86 -10.65 -17.43
CA VAL A 19 5.22 -10.46 -17.94
C VAL A 19 5.85 -11.82 -18.02
N ASN A 20 6.25 -12.23 -19.21
CA ASN A 20 6.87 -13.53 -19.45
C ASN A 20 6.04 -14.69 -18.86
N GLY A 21 4.72 -14.59 -19.00
CA GLY A 21 3.83 -15.64 -18.52
C GLY A 21 3.51 -15.56 -17.02
N THR A 22 4.09 -14.62 -16.29
CA THR A 22 3.83 -14.46 -14.87
C THR A 22 2.83 -13.34 -14.64
N ASN A 23 1.76 -13.64 -13.91
CA ASN A 23 0.75 -12.62 -13.61
C ASN A 23 1.34 -11.55 -12.70
N ILE A 24 0.96 -10.30 -12.96
CA ILE A 24 1.38 -9.17 -12.15
C ILE A 24 0.19 -8.25 -11.90
N PHE A 25 0.29 -7.41 -10.86
CA PHE A 25 -0.64 -6.30 -10.71
C PHE A 25 -0.09 -5.11 -11.49
N VAL A 26 -0.98 -4.46 -12.24
CA VAL A 26 -0.65 -3.19 -12.89
C VAL A 26 -1.39 -2.12 -12.10
N ILE A 27 -0.65 -1.23 -11.45
CA ILE A 27 -1.24 -0.20 -10.60
C ILE A 27 -1.00 1.15 -11.23
N ASP A 28 -2.08 1.83 -11.57
CA ASP A 28 -2.05 3.12 -12.27
C ASP A 28 -1.15 3.05 -13.51
N GLY A 29 -1.22 1.93 -14.23
CA GLY A 29 -0.47 1.73 -15.45
C GLY A 29 0.97 1.26 -15.28
N VAL A 30 1.42 1.02 -14.06
CA VAL A 30 2.80 0.58 -13.80
C VAL A 30 2.80 -0.88 -13.35
N ASN A 31 3.69 -1.68 -13.93
CA ASN A 31 3.76 -3.11 -13.64
C ASN A 31 4.41 -3.37 -12.28
N ASN A 32 3.69 -4.03 -11.39
CA ASN A 32 4.19 -4.40 -10.05
C ASN A 32 4.99 -3.27 -9.39
N PRO A 33 4.45 -2.07 -9.24
CA PRO A 33 5.27 -0.98 -8.74
C PRO A 33 5.60 -1.15 -7.25
N ARG A 34 6.79 -0.71 -6.86
CA ARG A 34 7.10 -0.50 -5.46
C ARG A 34 6.37 0.77 -5.03
N LEU A 35 5.63 0.70 -3.95
CA LEU A 35 4.80 1.79 -3.49
C LEU A 35 5.42 2.49 -2.29
N ARG A 36 5.00 3.74 -2.08
CA ARG A 36 5.39 4.52 -0.93
C ARG A 36 4.11 5.04 -0.29
N MET A 37 3.97 4.85 1.00
CA MET A 37 2.80 5.27 1.75
C MET A 37 3.22 6.10 2.95
N ILE A 38 2.39 7.07 3.30
CA ILE A 38 2.66 7.99 4.40
C ILE A 38 1.80 7.60 5.60
N GLU A 39 2.38 7.57 6.78
CA GLU A 39 1.65 7.30 8.02
C GLU A 39 0.45 8.22 8.15
N GLY A 40 -0.66 7.68 8.60
CA GLY A 40 -1.91 8.43 8.77
C GLY A 40 -2.73 8.58 7.50
N SER A 41 -2.20 8.18 6.37
CA SER A 41 -2.88 8.30 5.08
C SER A 41 -3.75 7.10 4.80
N THR A 42 -4.68 7.27 3.87
CA THR A 42 -5.60 6.23 3.45
C THR A 42 -5.34 5.90 1.98
N TYR A 43 -5.18 4.64 1.69
CA TYR A 43 -4.95 4.16 0.33
C TYR A 43 -5.98 3.10 -0.01
N ASN A 44 -6.69 3.31 -1.13
CA ASN A 44 -7.72 2.40 -1.60
C ASN A 44 -7.20 1.73 -2.87
N PHE A 45 -7.33 0.41 -2.93
CA PHE A 45 -6.95 -0.32 -4.14
C PHE A 45 -8.22 -0.81 -4.79
N SER A 46 -8.56 -0.23 -5.94
CA SER A 46 -9.72 -0.65 -6.72
C SER A 46 -9.28 -1.82 -7.59
N ASN A 47 -9.67 -3.02 -7.20
CA ASN A 47 -9.20 -4.27 -7.79
C ASN A 47 -10.36 -5.07 -8.36
N PRO A 48 -10.81 -4.78 -9.58
CA PRO A 48 -11.91 -5.52 -10.18
C PRO A 48 -11.55 -6.99 -10.48
N GLY A 49 -10.26 -7.31 -10.54
CA GLY A 49 -9.82 -8.69 -10.73
C GLY A 49 -9.75 -9.52 -9.45
N TYR A 50 -10.36 -9.07 -8.37
CA TYR A 50 -10.21 -9.69 -7.05
C TYR A 50 -10.63 -11.14 -6.99
N SER A 51 -11.56 -11.56 -7.82
CA SER A 51 -12.08 -12.93 -7.71
C SER A 51 -11.01 -13.97 -7.97
N SER A 52 -10.08 -13.69 -8.89
CA SER A 52 -8.94 -14.55 -9.17
C SER A 52 -7.65 -14.05 -8.56
N HIS A 53 -7.58 -12.76 -8.29
CA HIS A 53 -6.35 -12.10 -7.82
C HIS A 53 -6.64 -11.14 -6.68
N PRO A 54 -7.05 -11.64 -5.52
CA PRO A 54 -7.29 -10.76 -4.38
C PRO A 54 -5.98 -10.21 -3.83
N ILE A 55 -6.02 -8.93 -3.43
CA ILE A 55 -4.86 -8.28 -2.82
C ILE A 55 -4.86 -8.56 -1.32
N SER A 56 -3.71 -8.84 -0.77
CA SER A 56 -3.49 -8.87 0.67
C SER A 56 -2.17 -8.19 1.00
N PHE A 57 -2.00 -7.83 2.27
CA PHE A 57 -0.79 -7.19 2.75
C PHE A 57 -0.08 -8.10 3.75
N ILE A 58 1.25 -8.08 3.70
CA ILE A 58 2.07 -8.80 4.66
C ILE A 58 3.17 -7.89 5.18
N ASN A 59 3.71 -8.24 6.34
CA ASN A 59 4.93 -7.63 6.83
C ASN A 59 6.07 -8.13 5.95
N ALA A 60 6.79 -7.22 5.32
CA ALA A 60 7.81 -7.58 4.34
C ALA A 60 8.96 -8.38 4.96
N SER A 61 9.24 -8.16 6.24
CA SER A 61 10.33 -8.82 6.93
C SER A 61 9.96 -10.22 7.41
N SER A 62 8.79 -10.36 8.02
CA SER A 62 8.38 -11.63 8.63
C SER A 62 7.53 -12.51 7.71
N GLY A 63 6.89 -11.91 6.72
CA GLY A 63 5.92 -12.62 5.88
C GLY A 63 4.56 -12.83 6.53
N ALA A 64 4.38 -12.34 7.74
CA ALA A 64 3.10 -12.51 8.43
C ALA A 64 2.03 -11.60 7.85
N ALA A 65 0.79 -12.06 7.86
CA ALA A 65 -0.32 -11.24 7.38
C ALA A 65 -0.38 -9.92 8.16
N TYR A 66 -0.63 -8.82 7.46
CA TYR A 66 -0.73 -7.50 8.07
C TYR A 66 -2.15 -6.98 7.87
N THR A 67 -2.88 -6.82 8.96
CA THR A 67 -4.28 -6.42 8.91
C THR A 67 -4.57 -5.13 9.66
N THR A 68 -3.56 -4.52 10.28
CA THR A 68 -3.76 -3.28 11.03
C THR A 68 -4.19 -2.16 10.09
N GLY A 69 -5.34 -1.56 10.37
CA GLY A 69 -5.88 -0.49 9.54
C GLY A 69 -6.41 -0.94 8.19
N VAL A 70 -6.51 -2.24 7.95
CA VAL A 70 -6.95 -2.78 6.67
C VAL A 70 -8.44 -3.12 6.71
N THR A 71 -9.17 -2.64 5.72
CA THR A 71 -10.58 -3.00 5.50
C THR A 71 -10.68 -3.64 4.12
N ASP A 72 -10.96 -4.93 4.10
CA ASP A 72 -11.02 -5.67 2.85
C ASP A 72 -12.47 -5.87 2.43
N ASN A 73 -12.91 -5.06 1.47
CA ASN A 73 -14.24 -5.16 0.89
C ASN A 73 -14.18 -5.63 -0.56
N GLN A 74 -13.11 -6.31 -0.95
CA GLN A 74 -12.95 -6.73 -2.34
C GLN A 74 -14.10 -7.61 -2.81
N SER A 75 -14.59 -8.51 -1.96
CA SER A 75 -15.66 -9.43 -2.38
C SER A 75 -16.99 -8.74 -2.64
N SER A 76 -17.18 -7.53 -2.14
CA SER A 76 -18.42 -6.79 -2.37
C SER A 76 -18.24 -5.60 -3.29
N THR A 77 -17.13 -4.88 -3.20
CA THR A 77 -16.92 -3.65 -3.96
C THR A 77 -15.68 -3.68 -4.85
N GLY A 78 -14.86 -4.71 -4.75
CA GLY A 78 -13.58 -4.76 -5.43
C GLY A 78 -12.50 -3.91 -4.78
N ILE A 79 -12.76 -3.36 -3.59
CA ILE A 79 -11.84 -2.42 -2.97
C ILE A 79 -11.27 -2.95 -1.66
N ILE A 80 -9.97 -2.82 -1.49
CA ILE A 80 -9.32 -3.02 -0.20
C ILE A 80 -8.66 -1.69 0.19
N THR A 81 -8.83 -1.30 1.43
CA THR A 81 -8.36 -0.01 1.95
C THR A 81 -7.39 -0.24 3.10
N ILE A 82 -6.34 0.54 3.13
CA ILE A 82 -5.42 0.56 4.26
C ILE A 82 -5.26 1.98 4.77
N VAL A 83 -5.46 2.15 6.07
CA VAL A 83 -5.12 3.39 6.77
C VAL A 83 -3.81 3.10 7.47
N VAL A 84 -2.76 3.79 7.09
CA VAL A 84 -1.40 3.44 7.51
C VAL A 84 -1.17 3.88 8.94
N ALA A 85 -0.94 2.92 9.81
CA ALA A 85 -0.68 3.18 11.23
C ALA A 85 0.66 3.88 11.42
N ALA A 86 0.76 4.65 12.49
CA ALA A 86 2.03 5.21 12.90
C ALA A 86 3.00 4.06 13.19
N SER A 87 4.22 4.19 12.75
CA SER A 87 5.25 3.16 12.94
C SER A 87 4.94 1.83 12.25
N ALA A 88 4.13 1.85 11.22
CA ALA A 88 3.92 0.65 10.42
C ALA A 88 5.24 0.16 9.83
N PRO A 89 5.46 -1.16 9.77
CA PRO A 89 6.69 -1.69 9.20
C PRO A 89 6.66 -1.60 7.68
N GLN A 90 7.77 -1.91 7.05
CA GLN A 90 7.76 -2.11 5.61
C GLN A 90 6.80 -3.24 5.30
N LEU A 91 5.93 -3.02 4.33
CA LEU A 91 4.92 -3.97 3.93
C LEU A 91 5.19 -4.47 2.51
N ARG A 92 4.40 -5.44 2.10
CA ARG A 92 4.31 -5.89 0.72
C ARG A 92 2.84 -6.09 0.39
N TYR A 93 2.41 -5.66 -0.78
CA TYR A 93 1.14 -6.11 -1.33
C TYR A 93 1.40 -7.34 -2.20
N LYS A 94 0.45 -8.23 -2.25
CA LYS A 94 0.60 -9.47 -3.00
C LYS A 94 -0.75 -10.02 -3.42
N CYS A 95 -0.74 -10.90 -4.40
CA CYS A 95 -1.90 -11.71 -4.71
C CYS A 95 -1.96 -12.87 -3.72
N THR A 96 -3.08 -13.01 -3.03
CA THR A 96 -3.25 -14.11 -2.08
C THR A 96 -3.11 -15.47 -2.76
N THR A 97 -3.56 -15.58 -4.02
CA THR A 97 -3.52 -16.82 -4.77
C THR A 97 -2.14 -17.11 -5.36
N HIS A 98 -1.50 -16.09 -5.94
CA HIS A 98 -0.25 -16.28 -6.70
C HIS A 98 1.01 -15.97 -5.92
N GLY A 99 0.90 -15.40 -4.72
CA GLY A 99 2.06 -15.15 -3.87
C GLY A 99 2.82 -13.88 -4.20
N ASN A 100 4.05 -13.82 -3.71
CA ASN A 100 4.83 -12.58 -3.70
C ASN A 100 5.26 -12.08 -5.09
N ASP A 101 5.38 -12.96 -6.07
CA ASP A 101 5.77 -12.55 -7.41
C ASP A 101 4.73 -11.65 -8.05
N MET A 102 3.50 -11.71 -7.59
CA MET A 102 2.45 -10.82 -8.00
C MET A 102 2.27 -9.78 -6.89
N GLY A 103 3.06 -8.73 -6.95
CA GLY A 103 3.11 -7.67 -5.96
C GLY A 103 4.50 -7.09 -5.80
N ASN A 104 4.67 -6.20 -4.84
CA ASN A 104 5.95 -5.56 -4.54
C ASN A 104 5.93 -4.94 -3.14
N LEU A 105 7.04 -4.34 -2.76
CA LEU A 105 7.22 -3.73 -1.46
C LEU A 105 6.46 -2.41 -1.35
N ILE A 106 6.11 -2.08 -0.12
CA ILE A 106 5.52 -0.79 0.24
C ILE A 106 6.41 -0.19 1.31
N ASP A 107 7.02 0.95 0.98
CA ASP A 107 7.85 1.68 1.93
C ASP A 107 6.98 2.66 2.70
N ILE A 108 7.18 2.75 4.01
CA ILE A 108 6.37 3.60 4.88
C ILE A 108 7.21 4.82 5.26
N GLU A 109 6.59 6.01 5.13
CA GLU A 109 7.22 7.25 5.52
C GLU A 109 6.48 7.87 6.69
N ALA A 110 7.23 8.49 7.59
CA ALA A 110 6.63 9.25 8.66
C ALA A 110 5.87 10.44 8.09
N SER A 111 4.78 10.81 8.73
CA SER A 111 4.04 11.99 8.33
C SER A 111 4.85 13.25 8.64
N ALA A 112 4.48 14.36 8.00
CA ALA A 112 5.13 15.63 8.26
C ALA A 112 4.96 16.05 9.72
N GLY A 113 3.86 15.65 10.33
CA GLY A 113 3.67 15.94 11.74
C GLY A 113 4.72 15.26 12.62
N SER A 114 5.06 14.02 12.33
CA SER A 114 6.11 13.33 13.07
C SER A 114 7.46 13.97 12.86
N LEU A 115 7.74 14.37 11.64
CA LEU A 115 9.00 15.04 11.38
C LEU A 115 9.07 16.39 12.05
N ALA A 116 7.98 17.09 12.08
CA ALA A 116 7.95 18.39 12.70
C ALA A 116 8.28 18.33 14.17
N VAL A 117 7.90 17.29 14.82
CA VAL A 117 8.21 17.12 16.23
C VAL A 117 9.71 17.06 16.44
N HIS A 118 10.39 16.44 15.53
CA HIS A 118 11.81 16.34 15.66
C HIS A 118 12.52 17.49 15.05
N GLY A 119 11.98 17.91 13.97
CA GLY A 119 12.73 18.78 13.20
C GLY A 119 12.76 20.11 13.56
N THR A 120 11.81 20.41 14.21
CA THR A 120 11.71 21.69 14.44
C THR A 120 12.89 22.19 14.87
N LEU A 121 13.43 21.42 15.34
CA LEU A 121 14.40 21.87 15.78
C LEU A 121 15.23 22.30 14.83
N VAL A 122 15.08 22.09 14.11
CA VAL A 122 15.81 22.29 13.23
C VAL A 122 15.75 23.33 12.54
N ILE A 123 15.26 23.59 12.49
CA ILE A 123 15.18 24.31 11.68
C ILE A 123 15.27 25.40 11.79
N VAL A 124 15.60 25.51 12.25
CA VAL A 124 15.60 26.44 12.27
C VAL A 124 15.76 27.08 11.88
#